data_01cfe40d860fc7be9cbdc2989c98bedf
#
_entry.id   01cfe40d860fc7be9cbdc2989c98bedf
#
_cell.length_a   1.000
_cell.length_b   1.000
_cell.length_c   1.000
_cell.angle_alpha   90.00
_cell.angle_beta   90.00
_cell.angle_gamma   90.00
#
_symmetry.space_group_name_H-M   'P 1'
#
loop_
_entity.id
_entity.type
_entity.pdbx_description
1 polymer ?
#
loop_
_entity_poly.entity_id
_entity_poly.type
_entity_poly.pdbx_seq_one_letter_code
_entity_poly.pdbx_strand_id
1 'polypeptide(L)'
;FEIVSKLNESDFCLESHKLIFASMYAICAANKPVDVVTLSDDMEKKATLEKAGGIEYVTELARTTPSAANYQYYLDIVKRDGTLRKLIKSAEAIIKDAQGSSDRMRSVAFAEKSVYDISEELDTSTLSNLTGQVPQVLKKFENIQKDKIR
;
A
#
# COMPACT_ATOMS: atom_id res chain seq x y z
N PHE A 1 -4.78 -9.63 9.07
CA PHE A 1 -3.78 -9.85 8.00
C PHE A 1 -4.23 -9.30 6.65
N GLU A 2 -5.51 -9.44 6.31
CA GLU A 2 -6.05 -9.01 5.01
C GLU A 2 -5.78 -7.52 4.68
N ILE A 3 -5.99 -6.62 5.62
CA ILE A 3 -5.76 -5.18 5.41
C ILE A 3 -4.27 -4.89 5.26
N VAL A 4 -3.47 -5.49 6.14
CA VAL A 4 -2.02 -5.26 6.18
C VAL A 4 -1.33 -5.76 4.91
N SER A 5 -1.83 -6.84 4.31
CA SER A 5 -1.28 -7.39 3.05
C SER A 5 -1.55 -6.51 1.82
N LYS A 6 -2.53 -5.61 1.89
CA LYS A 6 -2.90 -4.70 0.80
C LYS A 6 -2.15 -3.37 0.81
N LEU A 7 -1.40 -3.08 1.88
CA LEU A 7 -0.67 -1.83 2.08
C LEU A 7 0.85 -2.06 2.11
N ASN A 8 1.58 -1.00 1.82
CA ASN A 8 3.03 -0.92 1.96
C ASN A 8 3.42 0.27 2.84
N GLU A 9 4.59 0.24 3.43
CA GLU A 9 5.12 1.36 4.21
C GLU A 9 5.12 2.67 3.41
N SER A 10 5.43 2.59 2.12
CA SER A 10 5.47 3.74 1.21
C SER A 10 4.09 4.38 0.96
N ASP A 11 2.99 3.72 1.31
CA ASP A 11 1.65 4.29 1.21
C ASP A 11 1.37 5.34 2.30
N PHE A 12 2.22 5.40 3.34
CA PHE A 12 2.09 6.34 4.44
C PHE A 12 3.02 7.56 4.25
N CYS A 13 2.51 8.73 4.60
CA CYS A 13 3.26 9.99 4.48
C CYS A 13 4.23 10.18 5.65
N LEU A 14 3.77 9.96 6.88
CA LEU A 14 4.53 10.19 8.09
C LEU A 14 5.45 9.02 8.41
N GLU A 15 6.69 9.32 8.79
CA GLU A 15 7.65 8.31 9.21
C GLU A 15 7.16 7.51 10.41
N SER A 16 6.51 8.17 11.37
CA SER A 16 5.86 7.50 12.50
C SER A 16 4.87 6.42 12.07
N HIS A 17 4.05 6.70 11.07
CA HIS A 17 3.06 5.76 10.54
C HIS A 17 3.72 4.61 9.77
N LYS A 18 4.80 4.87 9.04
CA LYS A 18 5.58 3.80 8.38
C LYS A 18 6.17 2.82 9.37
N LEU A 19 6.76 3.33 10.46
CA LEU A 19 7.35 2.51 11.51
C LEU A 19 6.28 1.67 12.24
N ILE A 20 5.14 2.26 12.56
CA ILE A 20 4.00 1.56 13.16
C ILE A 20 3.49 0.47 12.21
N PHE A 21 3.30 0.78 10.96
CA PHE A 21 2.84 -0.17 9.95
C PHE A 21 3.80 -1.34 9.76
N ALA A 22 5.11 -1.08 9.68
CA ALA A 22 6.13 -2.11 9.57
C ALA A 22 6.08 -3.09 10.74
N SER A 23 5.87 -2.57 11.94
CA SER A 23 5.71 -3.38 13.16
C SER A 23 4.41 -4.21 13.13
N MET A 24 3.30 -3.61 12.74
CA MET A 24 2.02 -4.30 12.56
C MET A 24 2.15 -5.45 11.56
N TYR A 25 2.81 -5.20 10.44
CA TYR A 25 3.06 -6.22 9.41
C TYR A 25 3.86 -7.41 9.98
N ALA A 26 4.94 -7.14 10.69
CA ALA A 26 5.78 -8.16 11.29
C ALA A 26 5.02 -9.01 12.33
N ILE A 27 4.20 -8.40 13.16
CA ILE A 27 3.37 -9.09 14.16
C ILE A 27 2.33 -9.98 13.46
N CYS A 28 1.65 -9.47 12.44
CA CYS A 28 0.69 -10.23 11.64
C CYS A 28 1.35 -11.41 10.92
N ALA A 29 2.53 -11.22 10.34
CA ALA A 29 3.30 -12.26 9.66
C ALA A 29 3.73 -13.38 10.62
N ALA A 30 3.92 -13.06 11.89
CA ALA A 30 4.21 -14.02 12.95
C ALA A 30 2.94 -14.68 13.55
N ASN A 31 1.76 -14.44 12.97
CA ASN A 31 0.47 -14.94 13.46
C ASN A 31 0.14 -14.53 14.91
N LYS A 32 0.60 -13.36 15.32
CA LYS A 32 0.31 -12.78 16.63
C LYS A 32 -0.78 -11.73 16.55
N PRO A 33 -1.59 -11.54 17.60
CA PRO A 33 -2.58 -10.47 17.63
C PRO A 33 -1.88 -9.10 17.68
N VAL A 34 -2.44 -8.13 16.96
CA VAL A 34 -1.99 -6.74 16.97
C VAL A 34 -2.82 -5.94 17.95
N ASP A 35 -2.19 -5.46 18.99
CA ASP A 35 -2.75 -4.53 19.97
C ASP A 35 -1.65 -3.55 20.44
N VAL A 36 -2.01 -2.59 21.30
CA VAL A 36 -1.07 -1.59 21.78
C VAL A 36 0.12 -2.24 22.53
N VAL A 37 -0.11 -3.31 23.23
CA VAL A 37 0.91 -4.01 24.01
C VAL A 37 1.91 -4.73 23.10
N THR A 38 1.43 -5.56 22.18
CA THR A 38 2.28 -6.30 21.22
C THR A 38 3.02 -5.36 20.28
N LEU A 39 2.37 -4.29 19.84
CA LEU A 39 2.96 -3.28 18.98
C LEU A 39 4.08 -2.51 19.69
N SER A 40 3.83 -2.07 20.92
CA SER A 40 4.83 -1.37 21.73
C SER A 40 6.03 -2.24 22.04
N ASP A 41 5.82 -3.51 22.38
CA ASP A 41 6.90 -4.48 22.66
C ASP A 41 7.78 -4.71 21.40
N ASP A 42 7.17 -4.91 20.25
CA ASP A 42 7.92 -5.09 18.99
C ASP A 42 8.73 -3.84 18.62
N MET A 43 8.12 -2.67 18.79
CA MET A 43 8.78 -1.39 18.46
C MET A 43 9.89 -1.04 19.46
N GLU A 44 9.76 -1.39 20.73
CA GLU A 44 10.84 -1.26 21.72
C GLU A 44 12.03 -2.15 21.37
N LYS A 45 11.78 -3.41 21.04
CA LYS A 45 12.84 -4.35 20.62
C LYS A 45 13.60 -3.87 19.39
N LYS A 46 12.93 -3.19 18.48
CA LYS A 46 13.52 -2.60 17.26
C LYS A 46 14.06 -1.19 17.46
N ALA A 47 13.95 -0.63 18.66
CA ALA A 47 14.32 0.76 18.99
C ALA A 47 13.63 1.82 18.10
N THR A 48 12.40 1.57 17.70
CA THR A 48 11.62 2.45 16.82
C THR A 48 10.47 3.18 17.52
N LEU A 49 10.13 2.79 18.76
CA LEU A 49 8.99 3.33 19.48
C LEU A 49 9.08 4.85 19.68
N GLU A 50 10.22 5.36 20.13
CA GLU A 50 10.44 6.79 20.34
C GLU A 50 10.36 7.59 19.02
N LYS A 51 10.91 7.04 17.95
CA LYS A 51 10.84 7.65 16.62
C LYS A 51 9.41 7.72 16.06
N ALA A 52 8.57 6.79 16.49
CA ALA A 52 7.15 6.75 16.11
C ALA A 52 6.26 7.67 16.97
N GLY A 53 6.82 8.36 17.94
CA GLY A 53 6.10 9.27 18.83
C GLY A 53 5.88 8.73 20.23
N GLY A 54 6.44 7.56 20.57
CA GLY A 54 6.31 6.94 21.89
C GLY A 54 5.00 6.21 22.13
N ILE A 55 4.89 5.55 23.26
CA ILE A 55 3.71 4.76 23.63
C ILE A 55 2.43 5.61 23.73
N GLU A 56 2.56 6.86 24.14
CA GLU A 56 1.42 7.79 24.24
C GLU A 56 0.78 8.04 22.89
N TYR A 57 1.59 8.26 21.86
CA TYR A 57 1.13 8.45 20.49
C TYR A 57 0.45 7.21 19.91
N VAL A 58 1.06 6.03 20.10
CA VAL A 58 0.49 4.75 19.65
C VAL A 58 -0.85 4.47 20.35
N THR A 59 -0.93 4.74 21.65
CA THR A 59 -2.15 4.58 22.44
C THR A 59 -3.24 5.54 21.96
N GLU A 60 -2.91 6.79 21.68
CA GLU A 60 -3.84 7.79 21.16
C GLU A 60 -4.39 7.41 19.77
N LEU A 61 -3.54 6.93 18.87
CA LEU A 61 -3.97 6.40 17.57
C LEU A 61 -4.97 5.26 17.72
N ALA A 62 -4.71 4.32 18.62
CA ALA A 62 -5.61 3.21 18.88
C ALA A 62 -6.97 3.66 19.45
N ARG A 63 -6.94 4.70 20.29
CA ARG A 63 -8.15 5.27 20.92
C ARG A 63 -9.00 6.06 19.91
N THR A 64 -8.39 6.79 19.01
CA THR A 64 -9.06 7.66 18.02
C THR A 64 -9.50 6.91 16.78
N THR A 65 -9.19 5.62 16.65
CA THR A 65 -9.57 4.83 15.49
C THR A 65 -11.09 4.68 15.42
N PRO A 66 -11.72 5.08 14.29
CA PRO A 66 -13.14 4.86 14.08
C PRO A 66 -13.45 3.37 13.91
N SER A 67 -14.75 3.03 13.87
CA SER A 67 -15.19 1.64 13.67
C SER A 67 -14.53 0.97 12.46
N ALA A 68 -14.13 -0.28 12.63
CA ALA A 68 -13.57 -1.10 11.55
C ALA A 68 -14.54 -1.39 10.39
N ALA A 69 -15.82 -1.03 10.52
CA ALA A 69 -16.85 -1.28 9.51
C ALA A 69 -16.55 -0.65 8.14
N ASN A 70 -15.84 0.49 8.12
CA ASN A 70 -15.53 1.24 6.90
C ASN A 70 -14.06 1.13 6.48
N TYR A 71 -13.35 0.08 6.90
CA TYR A 71 -11.91 -0.05 6.65
C TYR A 71 -11.56 -0.04 5.16
N GLN A 72 -12.40 -0.58 4.29
CA GLN A 72 -12.16 -0.60 2.85
C GLN A 72 -12.10 0.80 2.25
N TYR A 73 -12.98 1.68 2.69
CA TYR A 73 -13.00 3.08 2.27
C TYR A 73 -11.70 3.81 2.66
N TYR A 74 -11.24 3.64 3.91
CA TYR A 74 -9.99 4.22 4.37
C TYR A 74 -8.77 3.63 3.67
N LEU A 75 -8.78 2.32 3.40
CA LEU A 75 -7.75 1.63 2.64
C LEU A 75 -7.59 2.24 1.24
N ASP A 76 -8.70 2.47 0.55
CA ASP A 76 -8.71 3.06 -0.79
C ASP A 76 -8.16 4.49 -0.78
N ILE A 77 -8.48 5.29 0.24
CA ILE A 77 -7.91 6.63 0.41
C ILE A 77 -6.39 6.58 0.61
N VAL A 78 -5.89 5.73 1.51
CA VAL A 78 -4.45 5.59 1.79
C VAL A 78 -3.71 5.14 0.53
N LYS A 79 -4.23 4.17 -0.21
CA LYS A 79 -3.67 3.69 -1.47
C LYS A 79 -3.62 4.77 -2.54
N ARG A 80 -4.72 5.48 -2.74
CA ARG A 80 -4.80 6.59 -3.69
C ARG A 80 -3.75 7.66 -3.39
N ASP A 81 -3.71 8.12 -2.16
CA ASP A 81 -2.80 9.19 -1.74
C ASP A 81 -1.33 8.74 -1.78
N GLY A 82 -1.06 7.49 -1.44
CA GLY A 82 0.26 6.88 -1.60
C GLY A 82 0.74 6.86 -3.04
N THR A 83 -0.12 6.44 -3.96
CA THR A 83 0.17 6.43 -5.42
C THR A 83 0.42 7.83 -5.96
N LEU A 84 -0.41 8.80 -5.59
CA LEU A 84 -0.25 10.20 -6.02
C LEU A 84 1.05 10.81 -5.50
N ARG A 85 1.47 10.52 -4.27
CA ARG A 85 2.78 10.97 -3.75
C ARG A 85 3.96 10.35 -4.50
N LYS A 86 3.88 9.06 -4.85
CA LYS A 86 4.90 8.41 -5.69
C LYS A 86 5.00 9.07 -7.05
N LEU A 87 3.87 9.38 -7.66
CA LEU A 87 3.81 10.08 -8.94
C LEU A 87 4.46 11.47 -8.85
N ILE A 88 4.15 12.24 -7.81
CA ILE A 88 4.75 13.56 -7.57
C ILE A 88 6.27 13.45 -7.41
N LYS A 89 6.75 12.52 -6.58
CA LYS A 89 8.20 12.30 -6.39
C LYS A 89 8.90 11.89 -7.68
N SER A 90 8.27 11.04 -8.48
CA SER A 90 8.80 10.64 -9.79
C SER A 90 8.87 11.82 -10.76
N ALA A 91 7.84 12.68 -10.78
CA ALA A 91 7.82 13.88 -11.59
C ALA A 91 8.94 14.87 -11.18
N GLU A 92 9.13 15.07 -9.90
CA GLU A 92 10.25 15.91 -9.37
C GLU A 92 11.61 15.34 -9.75
N ALA A 93 11.79 14.03 -9.67
CA ALA A 93 13.03 13.36 -10.08
C ALA A 93 13.27 13.48 -11.59
N ILE A 94 12.24 13.39 -12.41
CA ILE A 94 12.30 13.58 -13.87
C ILE A 94 12.71 15.01 -14.21
N ILE A 95 12.10 16.00 -13.54
CA ILE A 95 12.45 17.41 -13.73
C ILE A 95 13.94 17.65 -13.40
N LYS A 96 14.38 17.13 -12.25
CA LYS A 96 15.76 17.27 -11.80
C LYS A 96 16.76 16.61 -12.76
N ASP A 97 16.45 15.39 -13.22
CA ASP A 97 17.28 14.68 -14.19
C ASP A 97 17.37 15.45 -15.51
N ALA A 98 16.27 15.90 -16.05
CA ALA A 98 16.22 16.65 -17.31
C ALA A 98 16.98 17.97 -17.24
N GLN A 99 16.93 18.67 -16.11
CA GLN A 99 17.67 19.94 -15.93
C GLN A 99 19.18 19.74 -15.87
N GLY A 100 19.65 18.60 -15.35
CA GLY A 100 21.07 18.29 -15.18
C GLY A 100 21.67 17.42 -16.28
N SER A 101 20.88 16.90 -17.20
CA SER A 101 21.33 15.96 -18.22
C SER A 101 21.69 16.62 -19.55
N SER A 102 22.75 16.13 -20.16
CA SER A 102 23.12 16.43 -21.56
C SER A 102 22.71 15.32 -22.54
N ASP A 103 22.23 14.19 -22.04
CA ASP A 103 21.81 13.01 -22.82
C ASP A 103 20.28 12.88 -22.81
N ARG A 104 19.67 13.34 -23.89
CA ARG A 104 18.20 13.32 -24.05
C ARG A 104 17.60 11.92 -24.04
N MET A 105 18.29 10.94 -24.65
CA MET A 105 17.78 9.56 -24.74
C MET A 105 17.74 8.89 -23.38
N ARG A 106 18.79 9.09 -22.60
CA ARG A 106 18.88 8.61 -21.23
C ARG A 106 17.80 9.23 -20.33
N SER A 107 17.57 10.53 -20.44
CA SER A 107 16.56 11.22 -19.64
C SER A 107 15.13 10.76 -19.99
N VAL A 108 14.83 10.55 -21.26
CA VAL A 108 13.53 10.00 -21.68
C VAL A 108 13.34 8.57 -21.15
N ALA A 109 14.36 7.72 -21.24
CA ALA A 109 14.32 6.37 -20.72
C ALA A 109 14.12 6.34 -19.19
N PHE A 110 14.76 7.25 -18.47
CA PHE A 110 14.57 7.42 -17.04
C PHE A 110 13.12 7.80 -16.69
N ALA A 111 12.55 8.76 -17.42
CA ALA A 111 11.17 9.19 -17.23
C ALA A 111 10.16 8.06 -17.49
N GLU A 112 10.34 7.34 -18.59
CA GLU A 112 9.50 6.18 -18.95
C GLU A 112 9.54 5.11 -17.86
N LYS A 113 10.73 4.74 -17.39
CA LYS A 113 10.90 3.76 -16.32
C LYS A 113 10.25 4.21 -15.03
N SER A 114 10.42 5.46 -14.63
CA SER A 114 9.87 6.01 -13.39
C SER A 114 8.34 5.93 -13.35
N VAL A 115 7.68 6.23 -14.47
CA VAL A 115 6.22 6.12 -14.60
C VAL A 115 5.77 4.66 -14.73
N TYR A 116 6.50 3.85 -15.46
CA TYR A 116 6.22 2.43 -15.65
C TYR A 116 6.21 1.66 -14.34
N ASP A 117 7.18 1.91 -13.44
CA ASP A 117 7.26 1.25 -12.14
C ASP A 117 6.00 1.52 -11.28
N ILE A 118 5.43 2.72 -11.34
CA ILE A 118 4.17 3.07 -10.68
C ILE A 118 2.99 2.33 -11.33
N SER A 119 2.94 2.28 -12.65
CA SER A 119 1.94 1.53 -13.42
C SER A 119 1.93 0.05 -13.08
N GLU A 120 3.09 -0.59 -12.96
CA GLU A 120 3.20 -2.01 -12.59
C GLU A 120 2.62 -2.29 -11.21
N GLU A 121 2.87 -1.42 -10.22
CA GLU A 121 2.27 -1.56 -8.89
C GLU A 121 0.73 -1.53 -8.94
N LEU A 122 0.16 -0.66 -9.79
CA LEU A 122 -1.29 -0.57 -10.00
C LEU A 122 -1.84 -1.81 -10.69
N ASP A 123 -1.18 -2.29 -11.74
CA ASP A 123 -1.59 -3.49 -12.49
C ASP A 123 -1.55 -4.74 -11.62
N THR A 124 -0.53 -4.89 -10.79
CA THR A 124 -0.43 -6.01 -9.84
C THR A 124 -1.57 -6.00 -8.83
N SER A 125 -1.95 -4.83 -8.33
CA SER A 125 -3.09 -4.70 -7.41
C SER A 125 -4.43 -4.96 -8.11
N THR A 126 -4.56 -4.58 -9.36
CA THR A 126 -5.75 -4.84 -10.19
C THR A 126 -5.87 -6.32 -10.54
N LEU A 127 -4.76 -6.98 -10.89
CA LEU A 127 -4.71 -8.41 -11.17
C LEU A 127 -5.08 -9.26 -9.94
N SER A 128 -4.62 -8.89 -8.75
CA SER A 128 -5.02 -9.58 -7.52
C SER A 128 -6.51 -9.45 -7.22
N ASN A 129 -7.12 -8.33 -7.58
CA ASN A 129 -8.57 -8.12 -7.48
C ASN A 129 -9.34 -8.90 -8.56
N LEU A 130 -8.79 -9.00 -9.77
CA LEU A 130 -9.37 -9.75 -10.89
C LEU A 130 -9.32 -11.26 -10.66
N THR A 131 -8.26 -11.81 -10.09
CA THR A 131 -8.17 -13.23 -9.75
C THR A 131 -9.26 -13.68 -8.78
N GLY A 132 -9.74 -12.81 -7.91
CA GLY A 132 -10.91 -13.08 -7.07
C GLY A 132 -12.25 -13.08 -7.81
N GLN A 133 -12.33 -12.42 -8.96
CA GLN A 133 -13.56 -12.28 -9.76
C GLN A 133 -13.64 -13.25 -10.96
N VAL A 134 -12.53 -13.82 -11.38
CA VAL A 134 -12.45 -14.75 -12.52
C VAL A 134 -13.43 -15.94 -12.38
N PRO A 135 -13.59 -16.62 -11.23
CA PRO A 135 -14.55 -17.70 -11.09
C PRO A 135 -16.00 -17.28 -11.35
N GLN A 136 -16.36 -16.04 -10.97
CA GLN A 136 -17.72 -15.51 -11.18
C GLN A 136 -17.97 -15.17 -12.65
N VAL A 137 -16.98 -14.65 -13.33
CA VAL A 137 -17.04 -14.35 -14.78
C VAL A 137 -17.16 -15.63 -15.58
N LEU A 138 -16.36 -16.65 -15.26
CA LEU A 138 -16.43 -17.97 -15.90
C LEU A 138 -17.80 -18.63 -15.72
N LYS A 139 -18.38 -18.58 -14.54
CA LYS A 139 -19.75 -19.06 -14.31
C LYS A 139 -20.80 -18.35 -15.16
N LYS A 140 -20.66 -17.04 -15.35
CA LYS A 140 -21.55 -16.28 -16.24
C LYS A 140 -21.42 -16.71 -17.70
N PHE A 141 -20.21 -16.98 -18.18
CA PHE A 141 -19.98 -17.48 -19.53
C PHE A 141 -20.52 -18.89 -19.74
N GLU A 142 -20.34 -19.80 -18.78
CA GLU A 142 -20.91 -21.14 -18.82
C GLU A 142 -22.44 -21.14 -18.88
N ASN A 143 -23.09 -20.26 -18.13
CA ASN A 143 -24.55 -20.11 -18.15
C ASN A 143 -25.04 -19.57 -19.48
N ILE A 144 -24.35 -18.59 -20.08
CA ILE A 144 -24.67 -18.04 -21.39
C ILE A 144 -24.51 -19.12 -22.49
N GLN A 145 -23.48 -19.97 -22.40
CA GLN A 145 -23.31 -21.08 -23.33
C GLN A 145 -24.42 -22.13 -23.20
N LYS A 146 -24.86 -22.44 -22.00
CA LYS A 146 -25.98 -23.40 -21.76
C LYS A 146 -27.29 -22.88 -22.31
N ASP A 147 -27.53 -21.56 -22.23
CA ASP A 147 -28.74 -20.95 -22.77
C ASP A 147 -28.74 -20.86 -24.31
N LYS A 148 -27.56 -20.86 -24.94
CA LYS A 148 -27.43 -20.87 -26.41
C LYS A 148 -27.54 -22.26 -27.05
N ILE A 149 -27.42 -23.32 -26.30
CA ILE A 149 -27.49 -24.71 -26.77
C ILE A 149 -28.93 -25.26 -26.71
N ARG A 150 -29.85 -24.52 -26.12
CA ARG A 150 -31.27 -24.76 -26.18
C ARG A 150 -31.87 -24.07 -27.42
#